data_ea878dfccd7d21064bb249dd86a5f38b
#
_entry.id   ea878dfccd7d21064bb249dd86a5f38b
#
_cell.length_a   1.000
_cell.length_b   1.000
_cell.length_c   1.000
_cell.angle_alpha   90.00
_cell.angle_beta   90.00
_cell.angle_gamma   90.00
#
_symmetry.space_group_name_H-M   'P 1'
#
loop_
_entity.id
_entity.type
_entity.pdbx_description
1 polymer ?
#
loop_
_entity_poly.entity_id
_entity_poly.type
_entity_poly.pdbx_seq_one_letter_code
_entity_poly.pdbx_strand_id
1 'polypeptide(L)'
;MGKFFLNLLAILALSLPARAQHLSPLYRDADSVWLTQLLYSGDEWRPRVTPVTGHEFFLSGDYLEGSVTVGGFTFNGLRLKYDIFSDELILLWKDIHSLLLNNSAVESFTVGIYTGSGRNPDFIGRKFINLHDTYPEITGFAEVIYKGSGMVVAKHTKTIARHTSMSSYAEYRESSRLWFITGNSARMIRNRASFLHMFGEYEDAVKRHVRQNHIEMSKLTPQGYGEAAAYYDSLIRGKEAGN
;
A
#
# COMPACT_ATOMS: atom_id res chain seq x y z
N MET A 1 -55.97 5.29 47.96
CA MET A 1 -55.85 4.39 46.81
C MET A 1 -55.31 5.21 45.65
N GLY A 2 -54.01 5.27 45.47
CA GLY A 2 -53.31 6.03 44.41
C GLY A 2 -52.47 5.09 43.57
N LYS A 3 -52.76 5.03 42.29
CA LYS A 3 -52.03 4.22 41.32
C LYS A 3 -50.82 5.02 40.81
N PHE A 4 -49.63 4.55 41.15
CA PHE A 4 -48.37 5.04 40.52
C PHE A 4 -48.22 4.46 39.10
N PHE A 5 -48.25 5.32 38.09
CA PHE A 5 -47.84 4.99 36.73
C PHE A 5 -46.33 5.20 36.60
N LEU A 6 -45.61 4.11 36.42
CA LEU A 6 -44.17 4.13 36.15
C LEU A 6 -43.98 4.30 34.62
N ASN A 7 -43.58 5.48 34.18
CA ASN A 7 -43.23 5.75 32.81
C ASN A 7 -41.81 5.21 32.55
N LEU A 8 -41.73 4.09 31.83
CA LEU A 8 -40.48 3.53 31.33
C LEU A 8 -40.10 4.27 30.03
N LEU A 9 -39.17 5.22 30.12
CA LEU A 9 -38.62 5.93 28.97
C LEU A 9 -37.57 5.03 28.31
N ALA A 10 -37.95 4.34 27.22
CA ALA A 10 -37.00 3.58 26.40
C ALA A 10 -36.13 4.55 25.58
N ILE A 11 -34.86 4.71 25.98
CA ILE A 11 -33.86 5.44 25.21
C ILE A 11 -33.44 4.54 24.06
N LEU A 12 -33.98 4.80 22.87
CA LEU A 12 -33.57 4.19 21.62
C LEU A 12 -32.23 4.83 21.20
N ALA A 13 -31.12 4.19 21.54
CA ALA A 13 -29.80 4.59 21.03
C ALA A 13 -29.76 4.31 19.55
N LEU A 14 -30.01 5.32 18.71
CA LEU A 14 -29.74 5.30 17.31
C LEU A 14 -28.20 5.25 17.13
N SER A 15 -27.66 4.06 16.89
CA SER A 15 -26.30 3.87 16.39
C SER A 15 -26.28 4.35 14.93
N LEU A 16 -25.97 5.61 14.74
CA LEU A 16 -25.64 6.13 13.42
C LEU A 16 -24.36 5.43 12.95
N PRO A 17 -24.37 4.77 11.78
CA PRO A 17 -23.13 4.30 11.22
C PRO A 17 -22.24 5.52 10.98
N ALA A 18 -21.01 5.48 11.53
CA ALA A 18 -19.97 6.45 11.20
C ALA A 18 -19.71 6.33 9.68
N ARG A 19 -20.47 7.12 8.91
CA ARG A 19 -20.16 7.34 7.51
C ARG A 19 -18.78 8.00 7.51
N ALA A 20 -17.78 7.27 7.06
CA ALA A 20 -16.54 7.86 6.60
C ALA A 20 -16.95 9.01 5.67
N GLN A 21 -16.71 10.23 6.12
CA GLN A 21 -17.00 11.40 5.31
C GLN A 21 -15.98 11.32 4.15
N HIS A 22 -16.44 10.79 3.01
CA HIS A 22 -15.84 11.10 1.73
C HIS A 22 -15.94 12.62 1.63
N LEU A 23 -14.87 13.30 1.97
CA LEU A 23 -14.74 14.71 1.69
C LEU A 23 -14.86 14.85 0.18
N SER A 24 -16.00 15.38 -0.21
CA SER A 24 -16.44 15.68 -1.57
C SER A 24 -15.45 16.53 -2.36
N PRO A 25 -15.65 16.69 -3.68
CA PRO A 25 -14.74 17.30 -4.65
C PRO A 25 -14.32 18.76 -4.39
N LEU A 26 -14.64 19.35 -3.26
CA LEU A 26 -14.09 20.64 -2.78
C LEU A 26 -12.55 20.64 -2.61
N TYR A 27 -11.92 19.46 -2.61
CA TYR A 27 -10.48 19.28 -2.51
C TYR A 27 -9.74 19.25 -3.85
N ARG A 28 -10.35 19.67 -4.95
CA ARG A 28 -9.63 19.92 -6.21
C ARG A 28 -8.69 21.13 -6.14
N ASP A 29 -8.92 22.02 -5.18
CA ASP A 29 -8.02 23.14 -4.96
C ASP A 29 -6.94 22.73 -3.96
N ALA A 30 -5.89 22.08 -4.49
CA ALA A 30 -4.61 21.91 -3.82
C ALA A 30 -3.96 23.26 -3.39
N ASP A 31 -4.70 24.35 -3.46
CA ASP A 31 -4.32 25.70 -3.04
C ASP A 31 -4.59 25.98 -1.55
N SER A 32 -5.16 25.04 -0.82
CA SER A 32 -5.42 25.29 0.59
C SER A 32 -4.12 25.27 1.40
N VAL A 33 -3.87 26.32 2.14
CA VAL A 33 -2.68 26.52 2.98
C VAL A 33 -2.48 25.36 3.96
N TRP A 34 -3.56 24.80 4.50
CA TRP A 34 -3.51 23.71 5.46
C TRP A 34 -3.08 22.38 4.81
N LEU A 35 -3.45 22.10 3.55
CA LEU A 35 -2.97 20.93 2.80
C LEU A 35 -1.45 21.01 2.64
N THR A 36 -0.96 22.19 2.29
CA THR A 36 0.48 22.45 2.18
C THR A 36 1.18 22.19 3.52
N GLN A 37 0.61 22.67 4.63
CA GLN A 37 1.17 22.47 5.97
C GLN A 37 1.20 21.00 6.40
N LEU A 38 0.17 20.21 6.07
CA LEU A 38 0.11 18.79 6.41
C LEU A 38 1.05 17.93 5.55
N LEU A 39 1.15 18.23 4.27
CA LEU A 39 1.89 17.39 3.32
C LEU A 39 3.33 17.83 3.11
N TYR A 40 3.60 19.16 3.15
CA TYR A 40 4.90 19.69 2.82
C TYR A 40 5.89 19.58 3.98
N SER A 41 7.02 18.92 3.77
CA SER A 41 8.10 18.80 4.75
C SER A 41 9.01 20.04 4.85
N GLY A 42 8.90 20.96 3.91
CA GLY A 42 9.77 22.12 3.75
C GLY A 42 10.87 21.94 2.70
N ASP A 43 11.04 20.74 2.16
CA ASP A 43 12.08 20.45 1.19
C ASP A 43 11.52 20.31 -0.24
N GLU A 44 12.22 20.89 -1.19
CA GLU A 44 11.98 20.68 -2.61
C GLU A 44 12.84 19.51 -3.09
N TRP A 45 12.18 18.51 -3.69
CA TRP A 45 12.89 17.41 -4.28
C TRP A 45 13.65 17.86 -5.54
N ARG A 46 14.88 17.41 -5.68
CA ARG A 46 15.72 17.66 -6.85
C ARG A 46 16.22 16.39 -7.48
N PRO A 47 16.23 16.29 -8.83
CA PRO A 47 16.75 15.12 -9.51
C PRO A 47 18.20 14.84 -9.13
N ARG A 48 18.54 13.58 -8.98
CA ARG A 48 19.92 13.15 -8.77
C ARG A 48 20.71 13.30 -10.07
N VAL A 49 21.80 14.05 -10.03
CA VAL A 49 22.72 14.23 -11.17
C VAL A 49 23.75 13.11 -11.14
N THR A 50 23.32 11.86 -11.30
CA THR A 50 24.22 10.68 -11.35
C THR A 50 23.98 9.94 -12.65
N PRO A 51 25.02 9.60 -13.43
CA PRO A 51 24.87 8.85 -14.68
C PRO A 51 24.54 7.38 -14.38
N VAL A 52 23.27 7.11 -14.04
CA VAL A 52 22.74 5.77 -13.77
C VAL A 52 21.63 5.49 -14.76
N THR A 53 21.67 4.33 -15.41
CA THR A 53 20.62 3.89 -16.34
C THR A 53 19.35 3.52 -15.57
N GLY A 54 18.20 3.93 -16.11
CA GLY A 54 16.89 3.74 -15.47
C GLY A 54 16.51 4.90 -14.56
N HIS A 55 15.64 4.64 -13.60
CA HIS A 55 15.15 5.63 -12.64
C HIS A 55 14.96 5.01 -11.25
N GLU A 56 14.98 5.82 -10.22
CA GLU A 56 14.82 5.45 -8.80
C GLU A 56 13.39 5.14 -8.38
N PHE A 57 12.40 5.51 -9.20
CA PHE A 57 10.99 5.49 -8.83
C PHE A 57 10.34 4.12 -8.99
N PHE A 58 9.25 3.90 -8.25
CA PHE A 58 8.35 2.77 -8.38
C PHE A 58 7.50 2.93 -9.66
N LEU A 59 7.31 1.86 -10.41
CA LEU A 59 6.57 1.74 -11.67
C LEU A 59 7.07 2.62 -12.81
N SER A 60 7.14 3.94 -12.64
CA SER A 60 7.42 4.90 -13.72
C SER A 60 8.30 6.03 -13.26
N GLY A 61 9.10 6.59 -14.20
CA GLY A 61 9.80 7.86 -14.03
C GLY A 61 8.88 9.08 -14.10
N ASP A 62 7.62 8.92 -14.53
CA ASP A 62 6.63 9.98 -14.58
C ASP A 62 5.86 10.10 -13.28
N TYR A 63 5.18 11.25 -13.07
CA TYR A 63 4.23 11.42 -11.99
C TYR A 63 2.97 10.61 -12.28
N LEU A 64 2.59 9.78 -11.32
CA LEU A 64 1.41 8.93 -11.37
C LEU A 64 0.26 9.57 -10.60
N GLU A 65 -0.97 9.31 -11.03
CA GLU A 65 -2.14 9.68 -10.25
C GLU A 65 -2.21 8.85 -8.97
N GLY A 66 -2.67 9.49 -7.88
CA GLY A 66 -2.75 8.82 -6.61
C GLY A 66 -3.46 9.59 -5.52
N SER A 67 -3.34 9.07 -4.31
CA SER A 67 -3.88 9.66 -3.09
C SER A 67 -2.91 9.50 -1.93
N VAL A 68 -3.01 10.39 -0.93
CA VAL A 68 -2.21 10.33 0.30
C VAL A 68 -3.14 10.48 1.50
N THR A 69 -2.92 9.68 2.54
CA THR A 69 -3.61 9.79 3.83
C THR A 69 -2.65 10.30 4.89
N VAL A 70 -3.02 11.40 5.55
CA VAL A 70 -2.28 12.07 6.63
C VAL A 70 -3.27 12.50 7.71
N GLY A 71 -3.02 12.15 8.97
CA GLY A 71 -3.87 12.53 10.09
C GLY A 71 -5.32 12.05 9.95
N GLY A 72 -5.54 10.89 9.34
CA GLY A 72 -6.86 10.34 9.04
C GLY A 72 -7.57 10.96 7.82
N PHE A 73 -6.99 11.99 7.19
CA PHE A 73 -7.56 12.64 6.00
C PHE A 73 -6.93 12.09 4.73
N THR A 74 -7.77 11.75 3.73
CA THR A 74 -7.30 11.26 2.42
C THR A 74 -7.45 12.33 1.36
N PHE A 75 -6.35 12.69 0.72
CA PHE A 75 -6.26 13.63 -0.39
C PHE A 75 -6.16 12.85 -1.70
N ASN A 76 -7.11 13.05 -2.60
CA ASN A 76 -7.20 12.33 -3.86
C ASN A 76 -6.82 13.22 -5.06
N GLY A 77 -6.55 12.60 -6.22
CA GLY A 77 -6.23 13.31 -7.46
C GLY A 77 -4.87 13.99 -7.42
N LEU A 78 -3.96 13.48 -6.58
CA LEU A 78 -2.60 13.98 -6.49
C LEU A 78 -1.72 13.36 -7.57
N ARG A 79 -0.71 14.10 -8.01
CA ARG A 79 0.34 13.60 -8.90
C ARG A 79 1.58 13.28 -8.07
N LEU A 80 1.89 11.98 -7.96
CA LEU A 80 2.88 11.44 -7.03
C LEU A 80 4.00 10.69 -7.75
N LYS A 81 5.19 10.70 -7.16
CA LYS A 81 6.26 9.73 -7.42
C LYS A 81 6.67 9.10 -6.10
N TYR A 82 6.95 7.82 -6.11
CA TYR A 82 7.55 7.16 -4.98
C TYR A 82 8.97 6.72 -5.35
N ASP A 83 9.96 7.39 -4.77
CA ASP A 83 11.38 7.04 -4.88
C ASP A 83 11.66 5.85 -3.95
N ILE A 84 11.76 4.65 -4.53
CA ILE A 84 12.05 3.41 -3.79
C ILE A 84 13.56 3.17 -3.58
N PHE A 85 14.41 4.08 -4.05
CA PHE A 85 15.84 4.07 -3.72
C PHE A 85 16.11 4.79 -2.39
N SER A 86 15.47 5.95 -2.15
CA SER A 86 15.59 6.72 -0.92
C SER A 86 14.40 6.58 0.04
N ASP A 87 13.35 5.86 -0.38
CA ASP A 87 12.10 5.71 0.38
C ASP A 87 11.37 7.04 0.60
N GLU A 88 11.28 7.87 -0.43
CA GLU A 88 10.70 9.21 -0.38
C GLU A 88 9.47 9.33 -1.26
N LEU A 89 8.39 9.93 -0.72
CA LEU A 89 7.18 10.24 -1.47
C LEU A 89 7.21 11.70 -1.93
N ILE A 90 7.01 11.91 -3.23
CA ILE A 90 7.16 13.21 -3.89
C ILE A 90 5.82 13.60 -4.49
N LEU A 91 5.37 14.80 -4.18
CA LEU A 91 4.17 15.43 -4.71
C LEU A 91 4.54 16.45 -5.78
N LEU A 92 3.90 16.39 -6.94
CA LEU A 92 3.94 17.49 -7.91
C LEU A 92 2.91 18.56 -7.51
N TRP A 93 3.40 19.69 -7.04
CA TRP A 93 2.59 20.81 -6.59
C TRP A 93 2.45 21.86 -7.70
N LYS A 94 1.21 22.24 -8.02
CA LYS A 94 0.88 23.24 -9.07
C LYS A 94 1.57 22.96 -10.41
N ASP A 95 1.82 21.69 -10.74
CA ASP A 95 2.50 21.24 -11.96
C ASP A 95 3.93 21.82 -12.18
N ILE A 96 4.52 22.44 -11.16
CA ILE A 96 5.81 23.11 -11.25
C ILE A 96 6.79 22.62 -10.19
N HIS A 97 6.34 22.45 -8.94
CA HIS A 97 7.21 22.16 -7.81
C HIS A 97 7.12 20.69 -7.40
N SER A 98 8.26 20.05 -7.30
CA SER A 98 8.38 18.69 -6.75
C SER A 98 8.67 18.81 -5.26
N LEU A 99 7.70 18.46 -4.41
CA LEU A 99 7.79 18.59 -2.95
C LEU A 99 7.97 17.23 -2.30
N LEU A 100 8.93 17.11 -1.40
CA LEU A 100 9.07 15.97 -0.51
C LEU A 100 7.94 15.98 0.53
N LEU A 101 7.22 14.88 0.65
CA LEU A 101 6.24 14.72 1.71
C LEU A 101 6.92 14.29 3.01
N ASN A 102 6.37 14.73 4.14
CA ASN A 102 6.81 14.23 5.44
C ASN A 102 6.39 12.78 5.64
N ASN A 103 7.29 11.83 5.32
CA ASN A 103 7.03 10.40 5.39
C ASN A 103 6.53 9.94 6.78
N SER A 104 6.99 10.55 7.86
CA SER A 104 6.55 10.19 9.22
C SER A 104 5.09 10.60 9.50
N ALA A 105 4.57 11.59 8.79
CA ALA A 105 3.17 11.99 8.88
C ALA A 105 2.25 11.22 7.91
N VAL A 106 2.82 10.61 6.86
CA VAL A 106 2.04 9.85 5.87
C VAL A 106 1.71 8.46 6.41
N GLU A 107 0.42 8.18 6.61
CA GLU A 107 -0.09 6.87 7.04
C GLU A 107 -0.14 5.87 5.88
N SER A 108 -0.62 6.34 4.73
CA SER A 108 -0.73 5.53 3.51
C SER A 108 -0.82 6.39 2.26
N PHE A 109 -0.49 5.79 1.12
CA PHE A 109 -0.74 6.40 -0.18
C PHE A 109 -1.09 5.34 -1.22
N THR A 110 -1.69 5.79 -2.31
CA THR A 110 -1.93 4.98 -3.51
C THR A 110 -1.29 5.67 -4.69
N VAL A 111 -0.61 4.92 -5.54
CA VAL A 111 -0.16 5.37 -6.86
C VAL A 111 -0.58 4.33 -7.89
N GLY A 112 -0.91 4.74 -9.09
CA GLY A 112 -1.37 3.80 -10.09
C GLY A 112 -1.26 4.30 -11.52
N ILE A 113 -1.54 3.39 -12.43
CA ILE A 113 -1.56 3.63 -13.86
C ILE A 113 -2.94 3.33 -14.42
N TYR A 114 -3.29 4.03 -15.47
CA TYR A 114 -4.46 3.70 -16.27
C TYR A 114 -4.09 2.67 -17.33
N THR A 115 -4.89 1.63 -17.45
CA THR A 115 -4.72 0.55 -18.44
C THR A 115 -5.91 0.50 -19.37
N GLY A 116 -5.66 0.05 -20.60
CA GLY A 116 -6.67 -0.01 -21.64
C GLY A 116 -6.77 1.28 -22.47
N SER A 117 -7.22 1.12 -23.72
CA SER A 117 -7.48 2.22 -24.66
C SER A 117 -8.99 2.38 -24.78
N GLY A 118 -9.54 3.49 -24.30
CA GLY A 118 -10.97 3.74 -24.39
C GLY A 118 -11.42 4.96 -23.59
N ARG A 119 -12.76 5.20 -23.60
CA ARG A 119 -13.35 6.33 -22.87
C ARG A 119 -13.31 6.17 -21.35
N ASN A 120 -13.14 4.94 -20.85
CA ASN A 120 -13.06 4.61 -19.42
C ASN A 120 -11.89 3.65 -19.21
N PRO A 121 -10.63 4.14 -19.14
CA PRO A 121 -9.49 3.30 -18.80
C PRO A 121 -9.59 2.82 -17.33
N ASP A 122 -9.21 1.57 -17.08
CA ASP A 122 -9.17 1.02 -15.73
C ASP A 122 -7.97 1.57 -14.96
N PHE A 123 -8.24 2.11 -13.76
CA PHE A 123 -7.17 2.54 -12.85
C PHE A 123 -6.68 1.37 -11.99
N ILE A 124 -5.42 0.99 -12.18
CA ILE A 124 -4.75 -0.02 -11.35
C ILE A 124 -3.93 0.69 -10.29
N GLY A 125 -4.54 0.89 -9.12
CA GLY A 125 -3.89 1.51 -7.96
C GLY A 125 -3.12 0.49 -7.12
N ARG A 126 -1.91 0.88 -6.69
CA ARG A 126 -1.06 0.13 -5.76
C ARG A 126 -1.02 0.90 -4.44
N LYS A 127 -1.55 0.28 -3.38
CA LYS A 127 -1.65 0.91 -2.06
C LYS A 127 -0.44 0.60 -1.21
N PHE A 128 0.15 1.64 -0.64
CA PHE A 128 1.25 1.58 0.32
C PHE A 128 0.79 2.04 1.69
N ILE A 129 1.32 1.43 2.73
CA ILE A 129 1.08 1.80 4.13
C ILE A 129 2.41 1.97 4.86
N ASN A 130 2.45 2.91 5.79
CA ASN A 130 3.59 3.09 6.69
C ASN A 130 3.48 2.06 7.81
N LEU A 131 4.50 1.23 7.96
CA LEU A 131 4.53 0.15 8.95
C LEU A 131 5.63 0.35 10.01
N HIS A 132 6.41 1.42 9.90
CA HIS A 132 7.61 1.64 10.73
C HIS A 132 7.32 1.56 12.24
N ASP A 133 6.26 2.21 12.69
CA ASP A 133 5.92 2.25 14.13
C ASP A 133 5.32 0.94 14.63
N THR A 134 4.69 0.16 13.74
CA THR A 134 4.01 -1.08 14.13
C THR A 134 4.91 -2.31 13.96
N TYR A 135 5.72 -2.32 12.90
CA TYR A 135 6.63 -3.42 12.55
C TYR A 135 8.00 -2.85 12.17
N PRO A 136 8.88 -2.57 13.15
CA PRO A 136 10.18 -1.91 12.92
C PRO A 136 11.11 -2.64 11.95
N GLU A 137 10.90 -3.94 11.75
CA GLU A 137 11.61 -4.73 10.74
C GLU A 137 11.21 -4.40 9.29
N ILE A 138 10.06 -3.69 9.11
CA ILE A 138 9.58 -3.22 7.81
C ILE A 138 9.73 -1.70 7.79
N THR A 139 10.90 -1.21 7.39
CA THR A 139 11.18 0.23 7.36
C THR A 139 10.36 0.95 6.29
N GLY A 140 9.78 2.11 6.64
CA GLY A 140 9.06 2.98 5.72
C GLY A 140 7.79 2.37 5.11
N PHE A 141 7.54 2.64 3.84
CA PHE A 141 6.31 2.22 3.16
C PHE A 141 6.42 0.83 2.57
N ALA A 142 5.37 0.02 2.75
CA ALA A 142 5.22 -1.27 2.10
C ALA A 142 3.90 -1.35 1.33
N GLU A 143 3.94 -1.96 0.15
CA GLU A 143 2.76 -2.21 -0.66
C GLU A 143 1.89 -3.28 -0.02
N VAL A 144 0.58 -3.05 0.05
CA VAL A 144 -0.40 -4.05 0.48
C VAL A 144 -0.77 -4.91 -0.71
N ILE A 145 -0.28 -6.15 -0.72
CA ILE A 145 -0.61 -7.13 -1.76
C ILE A 145 -1.95 -7.81 -1.47
N TYR A 146 -2.19 -8.11 -0.19
CA TYR A 146 -3.43 -8.71 0.29
C TYR A 146 -3.69 -8.30 1.74
N LYS A 147 -4.97 -8.13 2.09
CA LYS A 147 -5.42 -7.87 3.46
C LYS A 147 -6.70 -8.65 3.74
N GLY A 148 -6.63 -9.57 4.69
CA GLY A 148 -7.72 -10.40 5.20
C GLY A 148 -7.48 -10.74 6.67
N SER A 149 -7.59 -12.00 7.08
CA SER A 149 -7.22 -12.50 8.42
C SER A 149 -5.73 -12.33 8.69
N GLY A 150 -4.91 -12.38 7.63
CA GLY A 150 -3.53 -11.93 7.60
C GLY A 150 -3.32 -10.89 6.51
N MET A 151 -2.13 -10.30 6.47
CA MET A 151 -1.77 -9.32 5.45
C MET A 151 -0.46 -9.71 4.78
N VAL A 152 -0.42 -9.70 3.44
CA VAL A 152 0.81 -9.83 2.66
C VAL A 152 1.24 -8.45 2.22
N VAL A 153 2.48 -8.08 2.55
CA VAL A 153 3.06 -6.80 2.14
C VAL A 153 4.38 -6.99 1.43
N ALA A 154 4.70 -6.07 0.51
CA ALA A 154 5.95 -6.02 -0.22
C ALA A 154 6.65 -4.67 -0.03
N LYS A 155 7.88 -4.69 0.45
CA LYS A 155 8.78 -3.54 0.45
C LYS A 155 9.61 -3.58 -0.82
N HIS A 156 9.39 -2.62 -1.69
CA HIS A 156 10.17 -2.43 -2.91
C HIS A 156 11.36 -1.53 -2.61
N THR A 157 12.51 -1.87 -3.17
CA THR A 157 13.73 -1.08 -3.04
C THR A 157 14.50 -1.08 -4.35
N LYS A 158 15.22 -0.02 -4.63
CA LYS A 158 16.22 0.02 -5.70
C LYS A 158 17.62 0.19 -5.12
N THR A 159 18.58 -0.37 -5.79
CA THR A 159 20.01 -0.21 -5.50
C THR A 159 20.74 0.12 -6.79
N ILE A 160 21.89 0.78 -6.69
CA ILE A 160 22.73 1.04 -7.84
C ILE A 160 23.72 -0.13 -7.98
N ALA A 161 23.56 -0.90 -9.06
CA ALA A 161 24.50 -1.94 -9.45
C ALA A 161 25.54 -1.34 -10.43
N ARG A 162 26.82 -1.58 -10.16
CA ARG A 162 27.92 -1.16 -11.04
C ARG A 162 28.47 -2.36 -11.80
N HIS A 163 28.58 -2.22 -13.10
CA HIS A 163 29.18 -3.23 -13.96
C HIS A 163 30.60 -2.81 -14.36
N THR A 164 31.57 -3.71 -14.16
CA THR A 164 33.01 -3.46 -14.39
C THR A 164 33.55 -4.14 -15.63
N SER A 165 32.67 -4.52 -16.57
CA SER A 165 33.09 -5.06 -17.87
C SER A 165 33.54 -3.93 -18.81
N MET A 166 33.81 -4.22 -20.09
CA MET A 166 34.41 -3.30 -21.10
C MET A 166 33.82 -1.88 -21.16
N SER A 167 32.59 -1.67 -20.67
CA SER A 167 32.03 -0.34 -20.44
C SER A 167 31.54 -0.26 -18.97
N SER A 168 32.19 0.60 -18.17
CA SER A 168 31.77 0.84 -16.81
C SER A 168 30.47 1.66 -16.82
N TYR A 169 29.33 1.02 -16.50
CA TYR A 169 28.05 1.71 -16.34
C TYR A 169 27.39 1.30 -15.02
N ALA A 170 26.51 2.15 -14.55
CA ALA A 170 25.68 1.90 -13.39
C ALA A 170 24.20 1.84 -13.78
N GLU A 171 23.44 0.97 -13.14
CA GLU A 171 21.99 0.83 -13.35
C GLU A 171 21.22 0.72 -12.04
N TYR A 172 19.98 1.20 -12.04
CA TYR A 172 19.08 0.91 -10.95
C TYR A 172 18.56 -0.52 -11.04
N ARG A 173 18.74 -1.29 -9.97
CA ARG A 173 18.24 -2.66 -9.85
C ARG A 173 17.19 -2.75 -8.76
N GLU A 174 15.98 -3.11 -9.16
CA GLU A 174 14.87 -3.30 -8.25
C GLU A 174 14.91 -4.66 -7.57
N SER A 175 14.49 -4.68 -6.32
CA SER A 175 14.27 -5.89 -5.52
C SER A 175 13.11 -5.69 -4.56
N SER A 176 12.44 -6.79 -4.18
CA SER A 176 11.34 -6.76 -3.23
C SER A 176 11.55 -7.76 -2.12
N ARG A 177 11.23 -7.35 -0.89
CA ARG A 177 11.11 -8.23 0.27
C ARG A 177 9.65 -8.31 0.65
N LEU A 178 9.19 -9.51 1.00
CA LEU A 178 7.82 -9.77 1.34
C LEU A 178 7.69 -10.22 2.79
N TRP A 179 6.60 -9.83 3.44
CA TRP A 179 6.23 -10.29 4.78
C TRP A 179 4.78 -10.77 4.79
N PHE A 180 4.55 -11.77 5.62
CA PHE A 180 3.20 -12.17 6.03
C PHE A 180 2.98 -11.74 7.46
N ILE A 181 1.99 -10.87 7.66
CA ILE A 181 1.66 -10.25 8.94
C ILE A 181 0.39 -10.90 9.47
N THR A 182 0.46 -11.42 10.70
CA THR A 182 -0.69 -11.99 11.43
C THR A 182 -0.67 -11.48 12.86
N GLY A 183 -1.74 -10.82 13.31
CA GLY A 183 -1.75 -10.13 14.59
C GLY A 183 -0.59 -9.15 14.72
N ASN A 184 0.22 -9.28 15.76
CA ASN A 184 1.37 -8.41 16.02
C ASN A 184 2.70 -8.99 15.51
N SER A 185 2.67 -9.98 14.61
CA SER A 185 3.88 -10.64 14.11
C SER A 185 4.01 -10.47 12.61
N ALA A 186 5.16 -9.94 12.16
CA ALA A 186 5.52 -9.89 10.76
C ALA A 186 6.62 -10.95 10.48
N ARG A 187 6.32 -11.91 9.62
CA ARG A 187 7.25 -12.97 9.23
C ARG A 187 7.71 -12.79 7.80
N MET A 188 9.04 -12.67 7.60
CA MET A 188 9.61 -12.52 6.27
C MET A 188 9.36 -13.76 5.42
N ILE A 189 8.84 -13.55 4.22
CA ILE A 189 8.67 -14.58 3.20
C ILE A 189 9.98 -14.76 2.45
N ARG A 190 10.73 -15.79 2.79
CA ARG A 190 12.03 -16.09 2.16
C ARG A 190 11.87 -16.62 0.74
N ASN A 191 10.90 -17.53 0.54
CA ASN A 191 10.57 -18.15 -0.73
C ASN A 191 9.15 -18.71 -0.70
N ARG A 192 8.68 -19.24 -1.84
CA ARG A 192 7.36 -19.86 -1.98
C ARG A 192 7.08 -20.94 -0.92
N ALA A 193 8.04 -21.85 -0.70
CA ALA A 193 7.85 -22.96 0.23
C ALA A 193 7.67 -22.47 1.67
N SER A 194 8.52 -21.51 2.11
CA SER A 194 8.42 -20.93 3.44
C SER A 194 7.11 -20.19 3.66
N PHE A 195 6.55 -19.55 2.63
CA PHE A 195 5.26 -18.88 2.72
C PHE A 195 4.11 -19.88 2.85
N LEU A 196 4.06 -20.91 2.00
CA LEU A 196 3.02 -21.93 2.05
C LEU A 196 3.02 -22.66 3.39
N HIS A 197 4.19 -22.91 3.95
CA HIS A 197 4.31 -23.54 5.28
C HIS A 197 3.71 -22.68 6.41
N MET A 198 3.58 -21.36 6.23
CA MET A 198 2.94 -20.47 7.23
C MET A 198 1.44 -20.74 7.41
N PHE A 199 0.80 -21.44 6.48
CA PHE A 199 -0.63 -21.76 6.52
C PHE A 199 -0.97 -23.01 7.36
N GLY A 200 0.04 -23.71 7.92
CA GLY A 200 -0.15 -24.82 8.85
C GLY A 200 -1.01 -25.95 8.26
N GLU A 201 -2.13 -26.29 8.90
CA GLU A 201 -3.03 -27.38 8.47
C GLU A 201 -3.61 -27.18 7.06
N TYR A 202 -3.66 -25.95 6.56
CA TYR A 202 -4.17 -25.62 5.23
C TYR A 202 -3.09 -25.62 4.13
N GLU A 203 -1.83 -25.89 4.47
CA GLU A 203 -0.69 -25.85 3.54
C GLU A 203 -0.94 -26.67 2.28
N ASP A 204 -1.39 -27.92 2.41
CA ASP A 204 -1.61 -28.79 1.26
C ASP A 204 -2.79 -28.37 0.38
N ALA A 205 -3.84 -27.80 0.98
CA ALA A 205 -4.96 -27.24 0.25
C ALA A 205 -4.55 -26.03 -0.57
N VAL A 206 -3.80 -25.09 0.03
CA VAL A 206 -3.28 -23.91 -0.66
C VAL A 206 -2.26 -24.29 -1.73
N LYS A 207 -1.37 -25.25 -1.48
CA LYS A 207 -0.44 -25.79 -2.49
C LYS A 207 -1.15 -26.34 -3.73
N ARG A 208 -2.22 -27.12 -3.51
CA ARG A 208 -3.04 -27.65 -4.61
C ARG A 208 -3.68 -26.54 -5.42
N HIS A 209 -4.30 -25.56 -4.74
CA HIS A 209 -4.94 -24.42 -5.39
C HIS A 209 -3.95 -23.63 -6.24
N VAL A 210 -2.78 -23.27 -5.69
CA VAL A 210 -1.72 -22.57 -6.40
C VAL A 210 -1.25 -23.31 -7.64
N ARG A 211 -1.14 -24.65 -7.56
CA ARG A 211 -0.74 -25.49 -8.68
C ARG A 211 -1.82 -25.61 -9.75
N GLN A 212 -3.08 -25.87 -9.35
CA GLN A 212 -4.21 -26.04 -10.25
C GLN A 212 -4.54 -24.77 -11.04
N ASN A 213 -4.37 -23.61 -10.41
CA ASN A 213 -4.64 -22.31 -11.03
C ASN A 213 -3.39 -21.65 -11.63
N HIS A 214 -2.25 -22.36 -11.71
CA HIS A 214 -0.99 -21.86 -12.28
C HIS A 214 -0.55 -20.51 -11.69
N ILE A 215 -0.80 -20.28 -10.38
CA ILE A 215 -0.48 -19.02 -9.71
C ILE A 215 1.04 -18.87 -9.63
N GLU A 216 1.56 -17.84 -10.30
CA GLU A 216 2.97 -17.49 -10.27
C GLU A 216 3.29 -16.71 -8.99
N MET A 217 4.22 -17.22 -8.19
CA MET A 217 4.67 -16.61 -6.93
C MET A 217 6.07 -16.05 -7.09
N SER A 218 6.16 -14.85 -7.61
CA SER A 218 7.41 -14.10 -7.82
C SER A 218 7.51 -12.94 -6.83
N LYS A 219 8.73 -12.60 -6.38
CA LYS A 219 8.96 -11.40 -5.55
C LYS A 219 8.90 -10.11 -6.35
N LEU A 220 9.11 -10.16 -7.66
CA LEU A 220 8.99 -9.02 -8.55
C LEU A 220 7.52 -8.73 -8.90
N THR A 221 6.70 -9.80 -8.95
CA THR A 221 5.26 -9.74 -9.19
C THR A 221 4.54 -10.44 -8.03
N PRO A 222 4.40 -9.77 -6.87
CA PRO A 222 4.00 -10.42 -5.62
C PRO A 222 2.51 -10.78 -5.53
N GLN A 223 1.70 -10.49 -6.54
CA GLN A 223 0.24 -10.71 -6.56
C GLN A 223 -0.13 -12.16 -6.29
N GLY A 224 0.63 -13.13 -6.80
CA GLY A 224 0.37 -14.55 -6.55
C GLY A 224 0.49 -14.97 -5.07
N TYR A 225 1.28 -14.24 -4.27
CA TYR A 225 1.28 -14.43 -2.81
C TYR A 225 -0.02 -13.93 -2.20
N GLY A 226 -0.60 -12.84 -2.73
CA GLY A 226 -1.90 -12.33 -2.33
C GLY A 226 -3.03 -13.29 -2.67
N GLU A 227 -3.05 -13.87 -3.88
CA GLU A 227 -4.04 -14.85 -4.31
C GLU A 227 -4.02 -16.10 -3.43
N ALA A 228 -2.83 -16.61 -3.10
CA ALA A 228 -2.67 -17.74 -2.18
C ALA A 228 -3.19 -17.42 -0.77
N ALA A 229 -2.94 -16.20 -0.26
CA ALA A 229 -3.46 -15.76 1.03
C ALA A 229 -4.98 -15.57 1.01
N ALA A 230 -5.55 -15.07 -0.09
CA ALA A 230 -6.99 -14.93 -0.27
C ALA A 230 -7.70 -16.30 -0.24
N TYR A 231 -7.11 -17.28 -0.91
CA TYR A 231 -7.65 -18.65 -0.86
C TYR A 231 -7.57 -19.25 0.56
N TYR A 232 -6.46 -19.08 1.26
CA TYR A 232 -6.32 -19.47 2.67
C TYR A 232 -7.43 -18.87 3.54
N ASP A 233 -7.71 -17.57 3.39
CA ASP A 233 -8.79 -16.91 4.12
C ASP A 233 -10.17 -17.48 3.82
N SER A 234 -10.40 -17.92 2.57
CA SER A 234 -11.66 -18.57 2.20
C SER A 234 -11.85 -19.92 2.92
N LEU A 235 -10.76 -20.66 3.14
CA LEU A 235 -10.79 -21.94 3.87
C LEU A 235 -11.11 -21.74 5.36
N ILE A 236 -10.53 -20.71 6.00
CA ILE A 236 -10.81 -20.39 7.40
C ILE A 236 -12.28 -20.02 7.58
N ARG A 237 -12.78 -19.08 6.75
CA ARG A 237 -14.18 -18.64 6.81
C ARG A 237 -15.17 -19.79 6.55
N GLY A 238 -14.84 -20.70 5.63
CA GLY A 238 -15.65 -21.88 5.38
C GLY A 238 -15.75 -22.82 6.59
N LYS A 239 -14.70 -22.94 7.39
CA LYS A 239 -14.68 -23.73 8.63
C LYS A 239 -15.49 -23.09 9.75
N GLU A 240 -15.41 -21.74 9.88
CA GLU A 240 -16.17 -20.98 10.87
C GLU A 240 -17.68 -20.97 10.60
N ALA A 241 -18.09 -20.97 9.33
CA ALA A 241 -19.49 -21.04 8.91
C ALA A 241 -20.12 -22.45 9.02
N GLY A 242 -19.30 -23.49 9.15
CA GLY A 242 -19.73 -24.90 9.25
C GLY A 242 -19.80 -25.45 10.70
N ASN A 243 -19.40 -24.66 11.69
CA ASN A 243 -19.52 -24.94 13.13
C ASN A 243 -20.65 -24.13 13.76
#